data_dca3fd44ac904564684f5d5b24570bb8
#
_entry.id   dca3fd44ac904564684f5d5b24570bb8
#
_cell.length_a   1.000
_cell.length_b   1.000
_cell.length_c   1.000
_cell.angle_alpha   90.00
_cell.angle_beta   90.00
_cell.angle_gamma   90.00
#
_symmetry.space_group_name_H-M   'P 1'
#
loop_
_entity.id
_entity.type
_entity.pdbx_description
1 polymer ?
#
loop_
_entity_poly.entity_id
_entity_poly.type
_entity_poly.pdbx_seq_one_letter_code
_entity_poly.pdbx_strand_id
1 'polypeptide(L)'
;MTKKEKLLERIRNNPKDAKFGEVQQLLKHVGFSERQPKGGSSHYIYYHEFLDRIVTLTKGAKRLPEYQTKDALRAMQRLEGNYE
;
A
#
# COMPACT_ATOMS: atom_id res chain seq x y z
N MET A 1 -7.97 1.48 -19.22
CA MET A 1 -7.39 1.39 -17.87
C MET A 1 -8.38 0.74 -16.93
N THR A 2 -7.88 -0.14 -16.07
CA THR A 2 -8.71 -0.75 -15.05
C THR A 2 -8.97 0.24 -13.91
N LYS A 3 -9.95 -0.09 -13.05
CA LYS A 3 -10.24 0.75 -11.89
C LYS A 3 -9.01 0.87 -10.98
N LYS A 4 -8.24 -0.21 -10.86
CA LYS A 4 -7.05 -0.21 -9.99
C LYS A 4 -5.92 0.63 -10.56
N GLU A 5 -5.76 0.64 -11.86
CA GLU A 5 -4.77 1.49 -12.50
C GLU A 5 -5.11 2.97 -12.33
N LYS A 6 -6.40 3.32 -12.47
CA LYS A 6 -6.86 4.68 -12.24
C LYS A 6 -6.66 5.09 -10.78
N LEU A 7 -6.95 4.18 -9.86
CA LEU A 7 -6.77 4.45 -8.44
C LEU A 7 -5.30 4.66 -8.11
N LEU A 8 -4.42 3.82 -8.64
CA LEU A 8 -2.99 3.95 -8.45
C LEU A 8 -2.48 5.30 -8.96
N GLU A 9 -2.93 5.69 -10.14
CA GLU A 9 -2.52 6.95 -10.74
C GLU A 9 -2.98 8.14 -9.89
N ARG A 10 -4.22 8.10 -9.41
CA ARG A 10 -4.74 9.15 -8.54
C ARG A 10 -3.91 9.30 -7.27
N ILE A 11 -3.57 8.18 -6.64
CA ILE A 11 -2.79 8.19 -5.41
C ILE A 11 -1.36 8.65 -5.67
N ARG A 12 -0.77 8.24 -6.80
CA ARG A 12 0.55 8.70 -7.22
C ARG A 12 0.60 10.20 -7.36
N ASN A 13 -0.44 10.78 -7.96
CA ASN A 13 -0.51 12.21 -8.20
C ASN A 13 -0.77 13.00 -6.91
N ASN A 14 -1.43 12.38 -5.93
CA ASN A 14 -1.74 13.04 -4.68
C ASN A 14 -1.65 12.06 -3.50
N PRO A 15 -0.43 11.74 -3.04
CA PRO A 15 -0.26 10.78 -1.94
C PRO A 15 -0.89 11.20 -0.62
N LYS A 16 -1.20 12.48 -0.46
CA LYS A 16 -1.85 12.97 0.75
C LYS A 16 -3.32 12.60 0.83
N ASP A 17 -3.93 12.26 -0.30
CA ASP A 17 -5.36 11.96 -0.37
C ASP A 17 -5.60 10.48 -0.61
N ALA A 18 -5.00 9.63 0.22
CA ALA A 18 -5.14 8.19 0.11
C ALA A 18 -5.78 7.62 1.37
N LYS A 19 -6.74 6.73 1.17
CA LYS A 19 -7.41 6.05 2.27
C LYS A 19 -6.84 4.66 2.47
N PHE A 20 -6.92 4.17 3.71
CA PHE A 20 -6.41 2.83 4.05
C PHE A 20 -6.93 1.76 3.08
N GLY A 21 -8.25 1.70 2.89
CA GLY A 21 -8.85 0.68 2.02
C GLY A 21 -8.40 0.76 0.58
N GLU A 22 -8.11 1.96 0.10
CA GLU A 22 -7.65 2.15 -1.28
C GLU A 22 -6.25 1.59 -1.48
N VAL A 23 -5.33 1.93 -0.58
CA VAL A 23 -3.96 1.44 -0.66
C VAL A 23 -3.91 -0.05 -0.36
N GLN A 24 -4.73 -0.53 0.57
CA GLN A 24 -4.85 -1.95 0.87
C GLN A 24 -5.22 -2.75 -0.38
N GLN A 25 -6.22 -2.29 -1.13
CA GLN A 25 -6.63 -2.97 -2.35
C GLN A 25 -5.51 -3.03 -3.38
N LEU A 26 -4.77 -1.95 -3.53
CA LEU A 26 -3.66 -1.91 -4.47
C LEU A 26 -2.56 -2.88 -4.08
N LEU A 27 -2.19 -2.90 -2.80
CA LEU A 27 -1.15 -3.80 -2.32
C LEU A 27 -1.55 -5.26 -2.53
N LYS A 28 -2.78 -5.61 -2.19
CA LYS A 28 -3.27 -6.98 -2.39
C LYS A 28 -3.32 -7.34 -3.86
N HIS A 29 -3.68 -6.40 -4.70
CA HIS A 29 -3.77 -6.63 -6.14
C HIS A 29 -2.40 -6.99 -6.75
N VAL A 30 -1.33 -6.40 -6.26
CA VAL A 30 0.02 -6.69 -6.77
C VAL A 30 0.69 -7.84 -6.03
N GLY A 31 -0.01 -8.51 -5.12
CA GLY A 31 0.48 -9.75 -4.51
C GLY A 31 0.99 -9.64 -3.10
N PHE A 32 0.78 -8.52 -2.42
CA PHE A 32 1.19 -8.39 -1.03
C PHE A 32 0.27 -9.20 -0.12
N SER A 33 0.88 -9.80 0.90
CA SER A 33 0.15 -10.48 1.98
C SER A 33 -0.04 -9.51 3.14
N GLU A 34 -1.15 -9.67 3.85
CA GLU A 34 -1.49 -8.83 4.98
C GLU A 34 -1.28 -9.59 6.29
N ARG A 35 -0.64 -8.94 7.24
CA ARG A 35 -0.51 -9.46 8.59
C ARG A 35 -1.20 -8.50 9.54
N GLN A 36 -2.20 -8.98 10.27
CA GLN A 36 -2.87 -8.18 11.27
C GLN A 36 -2.05 -8.15 12.55
N PRO A 37 -1.95 -6.99 13.20
CA PRO A 37 -1.23 -6.91 14.46
C PRO A 37 -1.99 -7.62 15.57
N LYS A 38 -1.24 -8.13 16.54
CA LYS A 38 -1.84 -8.73 17.72
C LYS A 38 -2.31 -7.63 18.68
N GLY A 39 -3.36 -7.91 19.45
CA GLY A 39 -3.79 -7.03 20.52
C GLY A 39 -4.57 -5.80 20.11
N GLY A 40 -5.18 -5.79 18.92
CA GLY A 40 -6.07 -4.70 18.52
C GLY A 40 -5.39 -3.43 18.04
N SER A 41 -4.11 -3.50 17.68
CA SER A 41 -3.41 -2.37 17.09
C SER A 41 -4.05 -1.99 15.74
N SER A 42 -4.00 -0.70 15.41
CA SER A 42 -4.49 -0.21 14.13
C SER A 42 -3.45 -0.28 13.00
N HIS A 43 -2.25 -0.77 13.29
CA HIS A 43 -1.19 -0.89 12.30
C HIS A 43 -1.25 -2.24 11.61
N TYR A 44 -1.42 -2.24 10.29
CA TYR A 44 -1.44 -3.43 9.47
C TYR A 44 -0.15 -3.52 8.67
N ILE A 45 0.44 -4.72 8.62
CA ILE A 45 1.71 -4.93 7.96
C ILE A 45 1.48 -5.69 6.66
N TYR A 46 2.08 -5.23 5.57
CA TYR A 46 2.02 -5.86 4.26
C TYR A 46 3.41 -6.25 3.82
N TYR A 47 3.55 -7.45 3.28
CA TYR A 47 4.83 -7.98 2.85
C TYR A 47 4.68 -8.73 1.54
N HIS A 48 5.78 -8.86 0.83
CA HIS A 48 5.82 -9.54 -0.47
C HIS A 48 7.07 -10.41 -0.54
N GLU A 49 6.92 -11.61 -1.12
CA GLU A 49 8.01 -12.57 -1.16
C GLU A 49 9.23 -12.09 -1.94
N PHE A 50 9.04 -11.18 -2.90
CA PHE A 50 10.13 -10.63 -3.69
C PHE A 50 10.73 -9.37 -3.09
N LEU A 51 10.24 -8.91 -1.96
CA LEU A 51 10.75 -7.71 -1.31
C LEU A 51 11.14 -8.03 0.13
N ASP A 52 12.28 -7.49 0.56
CA ASP A 52 12.73 -7.61 1.95
C ASP A 52 12.23 -6.49 2.83
N ARG A 53 11.38 -5.64 2.29
CA ARG A 53 10.77 -4.54 3.04
C ARG A 53 9.31 -4.81 3.30
N ILE A 54 8.84 -4.35 4.46
CA ILE A 54 7.43 -4.36 4.80
C ILE A 54 6.83 -2.98 4.57
N VAL A 55 5.51 -2.95 4.35
CA VAL A 55 4.75 -1.70 4.27
C VAL A 55 3.79 -1.70 5.44
N THR A 56 3.77 -0.61 6.20
CA THR A 56 2.87 -0.47 7.34
C THR A 56 1.80 0.56 7.00
N LEU A 57 0.54 0.19 7.20
CA LEU A 57 -0.60 1.10 7.01
C LEU A 57 -1.37 1.21 8.32
N THR A 58 -1.79 2.42 8.65
CA THR A 58 -2.59 2.69 9.85
C THR A 58 -4.06 2.77 9.49
N LYS A 59 -4.87 1.87 10.06
CA LYS A 59 -6.31 1.87 9.87
C LYS A 59 -6.97 2.78 10.90
N GLY A 60 -8.07 3.43 10.52
CA GLY A 60 -8.86 4.22 11.45
C GLY A 60 -8.78 5.73 11.25
N ALA A 61 -7.78 6.21 10.55
CA ALA A 61 -7.71 7.62 10.17
C ALA A 61 -8.50 7.86 8.89
N LYS A 62 -8.95 9.08 8.69
CA LYS A 62 -9.64 9.44 7.44
C LYS A 62 -8.75 9.19 6.24
N ARG A 63 -7.48 9.52 6.37
CA ARG A 63 -6.47 9.33 5.33
C ARG A 63 -5.22 8.77 5.94
N LEU A 64 -4.46 8.03 5.13
CA LEU A 64 -3.17 7.53 5.56
C LEU A 64 -2.18 8.68 5.70
N PRO A 65 -1.24 8.58 6.67
CA PRO A 65 -0.11 9.51 6.67
C PRO A 65 0.63 9.46 5.33
N GLU A 66 1.03 10.61 4.84
CA GLU A 66 1.66 10.71 3.52
C GLU A 66 2.86 9.76 3.37
N TYR A 67 3.69 9.65 4.42
CA TYR A 67 4.87 8.79 4.33
C TYR A 67 4.51 7.31 4.14
N GLN A 68 3.40 6.86 4.72
CA GLN A 68 2.95 5.48 4.55
C GLN A 68 2.50 5.23 3.11
N THR A 69 1.76 6.17 2.54
CA THR A 69 1.34 6.06 1.15
C THR A 69 2.53 6.05 0.20
N LYS A 70 3.51 6.92 0.45
CA LYS A 70 4.73 6.95 -0.36
C LYS A 70 5.52 5.66 -0.25
N ASP A 71 5.60 5.07 0.94
CA ASP A 71 6.28 3.79 1.12
C ASP A 71 5.60 2.69 0.32
N ALA A 72 4.27 2.66 0.33
CA ALA A 72 3.51 1.68 -0.45
C ALA A 72 3.76 1.86 -1.94
N LEU A 73 3.77 3.09 -2.42
CA LEU A 73 4.04 3.38 -3.83
C LEU A 73 5.45 2.94 -4.24
N ARG A 74 6.43 3.18 -3.38
CA ARG A 74 7.81 2.74 -3.63
C ARG A 74 7.92 1.23 -3.70
N ALA A 75 7.22 0.54 -2.79
CA ALA A 75 7.24 -0.92 -2.78
C ALA A 75 6.62 -1.48 -4.07
N MET A 76 5.50 -0.92 -4.51
CA MET A 76 4.87 -1.34 -5.75
C MET A 76 5.77 -1.06 -6.95
N GLN A 77 6.44 0.08 -6.96
CA GLN A 77 7.35 0.44 -8.04
C GLN A 77 8.54 -0.52 -8.12
N ARG A 78 9.06 -0.96 -6.97
CA ARG A 78 10.14 -1.93 -6.94
C ARG A 78 9.73 -3.28 -7.54
N LEU A 79 8.50 -3.69 -7.31
CA LEU A 79 7.98 -4.92 -7.91
C LEU A 79 7.92 -4.79 -9.43
N GLU A 80 7.48 -3.65 -9.95
CA GLU A 80 7.46 -3.41 -11.39
C GLU A 80 8.86 -3.50 -11.98
N GLY A 81 9.86 -2.91 -11.30
CA GLY A 81 11.23 -2.98 -11.75
C GLY A 81 11.79 -4.40 -11.76
N ASN A 82 11.33 -5.25 -10.86
CA ASN A 82 11.80 -6.63 -10.78
C ASN A 82 11.26 -7.52 -11.89
N TYR A 83 10.22 -7.08 -12.58
CA TYR A 83 9.65 -7.84 -13.70
C TYR A 83 10.33 -7.53 -15.03
N GLU A 84 11.19 -6.56 -15.04
CA GLU A 84 11.96 -6.22 -16.23
C GLU A 84 13.32 -6.88 -16.17
#